data_77cdac5130057e96d23fe453088b7d61
#
_entry.id   77cdac5130057e96d23fe453088b7d61
#
_cell.length_a   1.000
_cell.length_b   1.000
_cell.length_c   1.000
_cell.angle_alpha   90.00
_cell.angle_beta   90.00
_cell.angle_gamma   90.00
#
_symmetry.space_group_name_H-M   'P 1'
#
loop_
_entity.id
_entity.type
_entity.pdbx_description
1 polymer ?
#
loop_
_entity_poly.entity_id
_entity_poly.type
_entity_poly.pdbx_seq_one_letter_code
_entity_poly.pdbx_strand_id
1 'polypeptide(L)'
;DAMMYKIEGEDLYLIGTSEHSMIGKFKDQILKKEQLPITMTSYSPCFRKEVGAHGIEERGIYRVHQFEKQEMIVLCEPEDSEAWYEKMWQYTVELFRSLDIPVRQLECCTGDLADLKYKSCDIEAWSPRQQKYFEVGSCSNLTDAQARRLGIRVKSDKGNYYLHTLNNTVLASTRALIALIEN
;
A
#
# COMPACT_ATOMS: atom_id res chain seq x y z
N ASP A 1 -6.76 -2.92 16.28
CA ASP A 1 -5.63 -3.03 17.22
C ASP A 1 -5.09 -4.45 17.40
N ALA A 2 -5.85 -5.50 17.01
CA ALA A 2 -5.42 -6.89 17.14
C ALA A 2 -4.11 -7.20 16.37
N MET A 3 -3.90 -6.54 15.24
CA MET A 3 -2.74 -6.75 14.36
C MET A 3 -1.49 -5.95 14.76
N MET A 4 -1.61 -5.00 15.70
CA MET A 4 -0.52 -4.09 16.07
C MET A 4 0.23 -4.57 17.31
N TYR A 5 1.55 -4.41 17.32
CA TYR A 5 2.38 -4.56 18.51
C TYR A 5 2.36 -3.26 19.31
N LYS A 6 2.01 -3.35 20.58
CA LYS A 6 2.08 -2.25 21.53
C LYS A 6 3.29 -2.38 22.42
N ILE A 7 3.97 -1.27 22.72
CA ILE A 7 5.05 -1.24 23.71
C ILE A 7 4.42 -1.21 25.09
N GLU A 8 4.80 -2.15 25.96
CA GLU A 8 4.26 -2.24 27.30
C GLU A 8 4.69 -1.00 28.14
N GLY A 9 3.75 -0.42 28.84
CA GLY A 9 3.96 0.79 29.64
C GLY A 9 3.94 2.11 28.89
N GLU A 10 3.86 2.07 27.55
CA GLU A 10 3.86 3.25 26.70
C GLU A 10 2.58 3.34 25.85
N ASP A 11 2.22 4.54 25.43
CA ASP A 11 1.19 4.74 24.41
C ASP A 11 1.79 4.78 23.00
N LEU A 12 2.61 3.77 22.71
CA LEU A 12 3.34 3.61 21.46
C LEU A 12 3.06 2.26 20.83
N TYR A 13 3.03 2.26 19.51
CA TYR A 13 2.83 1.07 18.70
C TYR A 13 3.92 0.97 17.63
N LEU A 14 4.36 -0.25 17.33
CA LEU A 14 5.22 -0.48 16.18
C LEU A 14 4.40 -0.33 14.90
N ILE A 15 5.00 0.28 13.88
CA ILE A 15 4.29 0.53 12.63
C ILE A 15 4.01 -0.77 11.86
N GLY A 16 2.82 -0.91 11.33
CA GLY A 16 2.46 -2.00 10.42
C GLY A 16 2.66 -1.67 8.94
N THR A 17 2.84 -0.38 8.64
CA THR A 17 3.12 0.18 7.31
C THR A 17 3.52 1.64 7.47
N SER A 18 4.39 2.13 6.58
CA SER A 18 4.73 3.56 6.53
C SER A 18 3.63 4.43 5.92
N GLU A 19 2.64 3.86 5.26
CA GLU A 19 1.50 4.58 4.67
C GLU A 19 0.86 5.54 5.68
N HIS A 20 0.52 5.02 6.86
CA HIS A 20 -0.17 5.81 7.89
C HIS A 20 0.67 7.00 8.38
N SER A 21 1.97 6.80 8.59
CA SER A 21 2.87 7.86 9.04
C SER A 21 3.07 8.93 7.97
N MET A 22 3.17 8.52 6.70
CA MET A 22 3.40 9.43 5.59
C MET A 22 2.18 10.28 5.30
N ILE A 23 0.99 9.69 5.26
CA ILE A 23 -0.26 10.46 5.07
C ILE A 23 -0.58 11.27 6.33
N GLY A 24 -0.33 10.72 7.50
CA GLY A 24 -0.52 11.38 8.80
C GLY A 24 0.25 12.68 8.96
N LYS A 25 1.38 12.85 8.24
CA LYS A 25 2.14 14.11 8.18
C LYS A 25 1.28 15.30 7.76
N PHE A 26 0.24 15.08 6.98
CA PHE A 26 -0.65 16.11 6.45
C PHE A 26 -1.94 16.30 7.27
N LYS A 27 -2.06 15.60 8.41
CA LYS A 27 -3.25 15.69 9.27
C LYS A 27 -3.61 17.14 9.59
N ASP A 28 -4.90 17.49 9.43
CA ASP A 28 -5.51 18.78 9.67
C ASP A 28 -4.94 19.95 8.84
N GLN A 29 -4.22 19.65 7.74
CA GLN A 29 -3.66 20.67 6.86
C GLN A 29 -4.61 21.05 5.72
N ILE A 30 -4.48 22.31 5.31
CA ILE A 30 -5.10 22.85 4.10
C ILE A 30 -3.98 23.12 3.11
N LEU A 31 -3.88 22.29 2.09
CA LEU A 31 -2.86 22.39 1.05
C LEU A 31 -3.28 23.39 -0.04
N LYS A 32 -2.31 23.90 -0.78
CA LYS A 32 -2.55 24.67 -1.98
C LYS A 32 -2.66 23.72 -3.18
N LYS A 33 -3.50 24.05 -4.15
CA LYS A 33 -3.67 23.23 -5.37
C LYS A 33 -2.36 23.01 -6.12
N GLU A 34 -1.51 24.02 -6.17
CA GLU A 34 -0.22 24.00 -6.86
C GLU A 34 0.81 23.03 -6.21
N GLN A 35 0.51 22.53 -5.01
CA GLN A 35 1.35 21.51 -4.35
C GLN A 35 1.04 20.10 -4.83
N LEU A 36 -0.10 19.91 -5.50
CA LEU A 36 -0.52 18.59 -6.00
C LEU A 36 -0.01 18.34 -7.43
N PRO A 37 0.33 17.10 -7.79
CA PRO A 37 0.32 15.93 -6.90
C PRO A 37 1.52 15.93 -5.94
N ILE A 38 1.31 15.45 -4.70
CA ILE A 38 2.41 15.14 -3.78
C ILE A 38 2.70 13.65 -3.91
N THR A 39 3.89 13.33 -4.35
CA THR A 39 4.37 11.95 -4.48
C THR A 39 5.45 11.67 -3.44
N MET A 40 5.31 10.57 -2.74
CA MET A 40 6.24 10.17 -1.69
C MET A 40 6.56 8.69 -1.79
N THR A 41 7.74 8.34 -1.33
CA THR A 41 8.13 6.95 -1.17
C THR A 41 8.80 6.75 0.19
N SER A 42 8.67 5.58 0.75
CA SER A 42 9.25 5.24 2.04
C SER A 42 9.69 3.78 2.07
N TYR A 43 10.88 3.56 2.55
CA TYR A 43 11.39 2.25 2.94
C TYR A 43 11.37 2.15 4.46
N SER A 44 10.69 1.16 5.00
CA SER A 44 10.55 1.03 6.45
C SER A 44 10.39 -0.42 6.91
N PRO A 45 10.83 -0.75 8.15
CA PRO A 45 10.37 -1.96 8.80
C PRO A 45 8.85 -1.89 9.00
N CYS A 46 8.20 -3.05 8.96
CA CYS A 46 6.79 -3.23 9.24
C CYS A 46 6.63 -4.38 10.24
N PHE A 47 5.75 -4.18 11.23
CA PHE A 47 5.52 -5.14 12.31
C PHE A 47 4.04 -5.48 12.37
N ARG A 48 3.72 -6.77 12.19
CA ARG A 48 2.33 -7.24 12.22
C ARG A 48 2.22 -8.51 13.06
N LYS A 49 1.19 -8.63 13.88
CA LYS A 49 0.93 -9.84 14.67
C LYS A 49 0.43 -11.02 13.85
N GLU A 50 -0.02 -10.76 12.61
CA GLU A 50 -0.55 -11.77 11.69
C GLU A 50 -1.63 -12.67 12.33
N VAL A 51 -2.46 -12.09 13.19
CA VAL A 51 -3.54 -12.80 13.89
C VAL A 51 -4.56 -13.30 12.86
N GLY A 52 -4.87 -14.59 12.92
CA GLY A 52 -5.81 -15.23 11.99
C GLY A 52 -5.18 -15.82 10.73
N ALA A 53 -3.86 -15.66 10.55
CA ALA A 53 -3.15 -16.43 9.52
C ALA A 53 -3.12 -17.90 9.92
N HIS A 54 -3.47 -18.80 9.00
CA HIS A 54 -3.49 -20.24 9.25
C HIS A 54 -3.04 -21.01 8.00
N GLY A 55 -2.36 -22.14 8.22
CA GLY A 55 -2.03 -23.10 7.19
C GLY A 55 -0.66 -22.93 6.53
N ILE A 56 -0.58 -23.21 5.23
CA ILE A 56 0.69 -23.26 4.50
C ILE A 56 1.38 -21.90 4.39
N GLU A 57 0.62 -20.81 4.48
CA GLU A 57 1.13 -19.43 4.44
C GLU A 57 1.93 -19.03 5.68
N GLU A 58 1.76 -19.75 6.80
CA GLU A 58 2.55 -19.56 8.01
C GLU A 58 3.95 -20.18 7.93
N ARG A 59 4.18 -21.01 6.91
CA ARG A 59 5.47 -21.67 6.72
C ARG A 59 6.38 -20.86 5.82
N GLY A 60 7.65 -20.76 6.22
CA GLY A 60 8.65 -20.01 5.47
C GLY A 60 8.54 -18.51 5.74
N ILE A 61 8.89 -17.70 4.74
CA ILE A 61 9.03 -16.24 4.87
C ILE A 61 7.91 -15.44 4.19
N TYR A 62 6.88 -16.11 3.69
CA TYR A 62 5.77 -15.43 3.00
C TYR A 62 4.97 -14.51 3.93
N ARG A 63 4.74 -14.96 5.16
CA ARG A 63 4.02 -14.22 6.20
C ARG A 63 4.82 -14.25 7.50
N VAL A 64 5.38 -13.10 7.86
CA VAL A 64 6.29 -12.94 9.00
C VAL A 64 5.89 -11.74 9.85
N HIS A 65 6.29 -11.74 11.13
CA HIS A 65 5.95 -10.68 12.09
C HIS A 65 6.73 -9.37 11.84
N GLN A 66 7.91 -9.47 11.25
CA GLN A 66 8.74 -8.33 10.87
C GLN A 66 9.24 -8.51 9.44
N PHE A 67 9.04 -7.49 8.62
CA PHE A 67 9.55 -7.42 7.25
C PHE A 67 9.80 -5.96 6.87
N GLU A 68 10.47 -5.74 5.76
CA GLU A 68 10.69 -4.42 5.22
C GLU A 68 9.87 -4.19 3.98
N LYS A 69 9.40 -2.96 3.80
CA LYS A 69 8.48 -2.61 2.73
C LYS A 69 8.82 -1.26 2.12
N GLN A 70 8.85 -1.22 0.79
CA GLN A 70 8.90 0.00 0.00
C GLN A 70 7.47 0.39 -0.39
N GLU A 71 7.01 1.53 0.10
CA GLU A 71 5.69 2.11 -0.22
C GLU A 71 5.82 3.33 -1.12
N MET A 72 4.86 3.49 -2.03
CA MET A 72 4.57 4.72 -2.74
C MET A 72 3.23 5.28 -2.28
N ILE A 73 3.19 6.59 -2.05
CA ILE A 73 2.00 7.33 -1.64
C ILE A 73 1.81 8.50 -2.58
N VAL A 74 0.58 8.71 -3.02
CA VAL A 74 0.20 9.87 -3.83
C VAL A 74 -0.98 10.59 -3.17
N LEU A 75 -0.87 11.90 -3.05
CA LEU A 75 -1.97 12.82 -2.76
C LEU A 75 -2.20 13.63 -4.02
N CYS A 76 -3.38 13.56 -4.61
CA CYS A 76 -3.67 14.21 -5.89
C CYS A 76 -5.06 14.85 -5.94
N GLU A 77 -5.30 15.60 -7.02
CA GLU A 77 -6.63 16.06 -7.39
C GLU A 77 -7.56 14.85 -7.62
N PRO A 78 -8.86 14.98 -7.30
CA PRO A 78 -9.83 13.89 -7.52
C PRO A 78 -9.85 13.37 -8.95
N GLU A 79 -9.78 14.25 -9.94
CA GLU A 79 -9.79 13.94 -11.36
C GLU A 79 -8.57 13.15 -11.84
N ASP A 80 -7.43 13.25 -11.13
CA ASP A 80 -6.17 12.60 -11.51
C ASP A 80 -6.00 11.20 -10.89
N SER A 81 -6.85 10.82 -9.95
CA SER A 81 -6.63 9.62 -9.12
C SER A 81 -6.64 8.33 -9.92
N GLU A 82 -7.46 8.19 -10.96
CA GLU A 82 -7.46 7.01 -11.83
C GLU A 82 -6.14 6.89 -12.63
N ALA A 83 -5.65 8.00 -13.17
CA ALA A 83 -4.39 8.01 -13.90
C ALA A 83 -3.21 7.65 -12.99
N TRP A 84 -3.22 8.14 -11.75
CA TRP A 84 -2.22 7.77 -10.75
C TRP A 84 -2.32 6.28 -10.33
N TYR A 85 -3.53 5.75 -10.16
CA TYR A 85 -3.73 4.34 -9.86
C TYR A 85 -3.09 3.45 -10.93
N GLU A 86 -3.42 3.70 -12.21
CA GLU A 86 -2.85 2.95 -13.33
C GLU A 86 -1.32 3.05 -13.39
N LYS A 87 -0.76 4.22 -13.18
CA LYS A 87 0.68 4.44 -13.18
C LYS A 87 1.40 3.74 -12.02
N MET A 88 0.81 3.75 -10.82
CA MET A 88 1.45 3.22 -9.62
C MET A 88 1.61 1.70 -9.65
N TRP A 89 0.57 0.95 -10.02
CA TRP A 89 0.70 -0.50 -10.09
C TRP A 89 1.62 -0.93 -11.24
N GLN A 90 1.67 -0.19 -12.33
CA GLN A 90 2.60 -0.45 -13.44
C GLN A 90 4.06 -0.38 -12.99
N TYR A 91 4.44 0.53 -12.11
CA TYR A 91 5.80 0.58 -11.56
C TYR A 91 6.19 -0.72 -10.85
N THR A 92 5.28 -1.33 -10.10
CA THR A 92 5.54 -2.64 -9.47
C THR A 92 5.71 -3.73 -10.52
N VAL A 93 4.85 -3.77 -11.54
CA VAL A 93 4.95 -4.72 -12.66
C VAL A 93 6.27 -4.57 -13.39
N GLU A 94 6.66 -3.33 -13.72
CA GLU A 94 7.93 -3.04 -14.39
C GLU A 94 9.14 -3.47 -13.57
N LEU A 95 9.12 -3.23 -12.25
CA LEU A 95 10.17 -3.68 -11.34
C LEU A 95 10.35 -5.20 -11.41
N PHE A 96 9.30 -5.97 -11.22
CA PHE A 96 9.41 -7.43 -11.23
C PHE A 96 9.76 -7.98 -12.62
N ARG A 97 9.25 -7.38 -13.69
CA ARG A 97 9.63 -7.74 -15.06
C ARG A 97 11.10 -7.44 -15.36
N SER A 98 11.66 -6.38 -14.79
CA SER A 98 13.09 -6.07 -14.94
C SER A 98 14.02 -7.11 -14.27
N LEU A 99 13.45 -7.92 -13.38
CA LEU A 99 14.11 -9.06 -12.73
C LEU A 99 13.78 -10.41 -13.41
N ASP A 100 13.18 -10.37 -14.60
CA ASP A 100 12.72 -11.54 -15.36
C ASP A 100 11.68 -12.42 -14.61
N ILE A 101 10.97 -11.83 -13.62
CA ILE A 101 9.95 -12.53 -12.84
C ILE A 101 8.58 -12.36 -13.52
N PRO A 102 7.90 -13.46 -13.91
CA PRO A 102 6.55 -13.37 -14.47
C PRO A 102 5.55 -12.86 -13.44
N VAL A 103 4.83 -11.78 -13.78
CA VAL A 103 3.82 -11.19 -12.91
C VAL A 103 2.51 -10.98 -13.65
N ARG A 104 1.42 -10.94 -12.90
CA ARG A 104 0.10 -10.50 -13.35
C ARG A 104 -0.49 -9.48 -12.39
N GLN A 105 -1.36 -8.63 -12.90
CA GLN A 105 -2.22 -7.76 -12.10
C GLN A 105 -3.56 -8.48 -11.91
N LEU A 106 -4.04 -8.49 -10.67
CA LEU A 106 -5.33 -9.04 -10.27
C LEU A 106 -6.20 -7.94 -9.67
N GLU A 107 -7.23 -7.51 -10.39
CA GLU A 107 -8.19 -6.51 -9.86
C GLU A 107 -9.05 -7.14 -8.76
N CYS A 108 -9.13 -6.48 -7.61
CA CYS A 108 -9.94 -6.96 -6.49
C CYS A 108 -11.43 -6.79 -6.78
N CYS A 109 -12.22 -7.84 -6.57
CA CYS A 109 -13.67 -7.74 -6.66
C CYS A 109 -14.25 -6.98 -5.45
N THR A 110 -15.45 -6.46 -5.60
CA THR A 110 -16.11 -5.64 -4.56
C THR A 110 -16.33 -6.39 -3.24
N GLY A 111 -16.46 -7.71 -3.26
CA GLY A 111 -16.59 -8.53 -2.05
C GLY A 111 -15.30 -8.69 -1.26
N ASP A 112 -14.17 -8.34 -1.83
CA ASP A 112 -12.83 -8.46 -1.22
C ASP A 112 -12.17 -7.10 -0.96
N LEU A 113 -12.82 -6.01 -1.36
CA LEU A 113 -12.35 -4.66 -1.07
C LEU A 113 -12.51 -4.33 0.41
N ALA A 114 -11.45 -3.81 1.04
CA ALA A 114 -11.57 -3.22 2.37
C ALA A 114 -12.41 -1.94 2.34
N ASP A 115 -13.11 -1.64 3.45
CA ASP A 115 -14.11 -0.56 3.58
C ASP A 115 -13.69 0.81 3.06
N LEU A 116 -12.38 1.12 3.11
CA LEU A 116 -11.86 2.42 2.68
C LEU A 116 -11.43 2.46 1.21
N LYS A 117 -11.35 1.31 0.55
CA LYS A 117 -10.84 1.22 -0.81
C LYS A 117 -11.97 1.40 -1.83
N TYR A 118 -11.80 2.35 -2.72
CA TYR A 118 -12.66 2.49 -3.89
C TYR A 118 -12.30 1.48 -4.99
N LYS A 119 -10.98 1.30 -5.21
CA LYS A 119 -10.41 0.40 -6.22
C LYS A 119 -9.09 -0.16 -5.71
N SER A 120 -8.83 -1.43 -5.94
CA SER A 120 -7.59 -2.07 -5.55
C SER A 120 -7.22 -3.18 -6.52
N CYS A 121 -5.93 -3.37 -6.73
CA CYS A 121 -5.42 -4.56 -7.39
C CYS A 121 -4.20 -5.10 -6.65
N ASP A 122 -4.00 -6.39 -6.76
CA ASP A 122 -2.79 -7.05 -6.33
C ASP A 122 -1.88 -7.31 -7.53
N ILE A 123 -0.58 -7.21 -7.29
CA ILE A 123 0.43 -7.70 -8.22
C ILE A 123 0.91 -9.04 -7.69
N GLU A 124 0.76 -10.06 -8.50
CA GLU A 124 1.12 -11.42 -8.14
C GLU A 124 2.29 -11.91 -9.02
N ALA A 125 3.28 -12.55 -8.39
CA ALA A 125 4.39 -13.20 -9.06
C ALA A 125 4.14 -14.69 -9.20
N TRP A 126 4.66 -15.28 -10.28
CA TRP A 126 4.60 -16.71 -10.50
C TRP A 126 5.58 -17.45 -9.58
N SER A 127 5.11 -18.53 -8.95
CA SER A 127 5.95 -19.47 -8.21
C SER A 127 6.08 -20.78 -9.00
N PRO A 128 7.23 -21.05 -9.61
CA PRO A 128 7.49 -22.33 -10.28
C PRO A 128 7.38 -23.53 -9.35
N ARG A 129 7.78 -23.35 -8.08
CA ARG A 129 7.70 -24.39 -7.05
C ARG A 129 6.25 -24.76 -6.70
N GLN A 130 5.38 -23.74 -6.57
CA GLN A 130 3.98 -23.95 -6.18
C GLN A 130 3.03 -24.11 -7.37
N GLN A 131 3.50 -23.84 -8.60
CA GLN A 131 2.70 -23.81 -9.82
C GLN A 131 1.47 -22.89 -9.70
N LYS A 132 1.64 -21.74 -9.01
CA LYS A 132 0.61 -20.73 -8.82
C LYS A 132 1.19 -19.34 -8.69
N TYR A 133 0.35 -18.35 -8.87
CA TYR A 133 0.68 -16.96 -8.54
C TYR A 133 0.46 -16.69 -7.05
N PHE A 134 1.25 -15.78 -6.48
CA PHE A 134 1.11 -15.29 -5.12
C PHE A 134 1.35 -13.79 -5.07
N GLU A 135 0.68 -13.09 -4.16
CA GLU A 135 0.74 -11.64 -4.01
C GLU A 135 2.15 -11.18 -3.57
N VAL A 136 2.71 -10.22 -4.30
CA VAL A 136 3.98 -9.55 -3.99
C VAL A 136 3.84 -8.06 -3.75
N GLY A 137 2.73 -7.46 -4.16
CA GLY A 137 2.42 -6.06 -3.97
C GLY A 137 0.94 -5.78 -4.15
N SER A 138 0.49 -4.63 -3.70
CA SER A 138 -0.90 -4.20 -3.87
C SER A 138 -0.99 -2.69 -4.04
N CYS A 139 -1.86 -2.25 -4.95
CA CYS A 139 -2.13 -0.84 -5.23
C CYS A 139 -3.57 -0.52 -4.90
N SER A 140 -3.82 0.63 -4.27
CA SER A 140 -5.16 1.03 -3.86
C SER A 140 -5.42 2.52 -4.12
N ASN A 141 -6.60 2.81 -4.66
CA ASN A 141 -7.19 4.13 -4.70
C ASN A 141 -8.24 4.22 -3.57
N LEU A 142 -8.04 5.13 -2.63
CA LEU A 142 -8.92 5.34 -1.48
C LEU A 142 -9.82 6.57 -1.66
N THR A 143 -9.75 7.20 -2.81
CA THR A 143 -10.46 8.47 -3.06
C THR A 143 -10.24 9.47 -1.92
N ASP A 144 -11.27 10.09 -1.38
CA ASP A 144 -11.18 11.06 -0.30
C ASP A 144 -11.33 10.45 1.11
N ALA A 145 -11.43 9.14 1.26
CA ALA A 145 -11.72 8.49 2.53
C ALA A 145 -10.69 8.79 3.62
N GLN A 146 -9.40 8.71 3.31
CA GLN A 146 -8.33 9.05 4.26
C GLN A 146 -8.23 10.56 4.47
N ALA A 147 -8.40 11.36 3.41
CA ALA A 147 -8.37 12.82 3.52
C ALA A 147 -9.47 13.35 4.45
N ARG A 148 -10.68 12.78 4.38
CA ARG A 148 -11.79 13.10 5.30
C ARG A 148 -11.44 12.75 6.75
N ARG A 149 -10.95 11.54 6.99
CA ARG A 149 -10.58 11.08 8.35
C ARG A 149 -9.45 11.87 8.97
N LEU A 150 -8.51 12.34 8.17
CA LEU A 150 -7.34 13.09 8.62
C LEU A 150 -7.51 14.61 8.50
N GLY A 151 -8.65 15.10 8.01
CA GLY A 151 -8.89 16.53 7.85
C GLY A 151 -8.00 17.20 6.79
N ILE A 152 -7.48 16.43 5.80
CA ILE A 152 -6.60 16.95 4.75
C ILE A 152 -7.46 17.58 3.65
N ARG A 153 -7.32 18.88 3.44
CA ARG A 153 -8.14 19.64 2.47
C ARG A 153 -7.26 20.41 1.50
N VAL A 154 -7.84 20.78 0.37
CA VAL A 154 -7.22 21.66 -0.62
C VAL A 154 -7.99 23.00 -0.63
N LYS A 155 -7.25 24.09 -0.67
CA LYS A 155 -7.83 25.45 -0.73
C LYS A 155 -8.34 25.72 -2.15
N SER A 156 -9.56 26.24 -2.24
CA SER A 156 -10.16 26.71 -3.50
C SER A 156 -10.95 27.99 -3.25
N ASP A 157 -11.17 28.77 -4.29
CA ASP A 157 -11.98 30.01 -4.26
C ASP A 157 -13.45 29.73 -3.94
N LYS A 158 -13.93 28.52 -4.23
CA LYS A 158 -15.31 28.07 -3.97
C LYS A 158 -15.48 27.36 -2.63
N GLY A 159 -14.46 27.37 -1.78
CA GLY A 159 -14.39 26.60 -0.52
C GLY A 159 -13.40 25.45 -0.59
N ASN A 160 -13.03 24.91 0.56
CA ASN A 160 -12.09 23.81 0.63
C ASN A 160 -12.76 22.50 0.23
N TYR A 161 -11.99 21.61 -0.43
CA TYR A 161 -12.43 20.27 -0.79
C TYR A 161 -11.42 19.21 -0.33
N TYR A 162 -11.78 17.93 -0.38
CA TYR A 162 -10.89 16.82 -0.04
C TYR A 162 -10.17 16.31 -1.28
N LEU A 163 -8.86 16.11 -1.13
CA LEU A 163 -8.03 15.46 -2.14
C LEU A 163 -8.22 13.94 -2.12
N HIS A 164 -7.72 13.26 -3.14
CA HIS A 164 -7.64 11.79 -3.17
C HIS A 164 -6.28 11.29 -2.72
N THR A 165 -6.28 10.10 -2.08
CA THR A 165 -5.05 9.42 -1.65
C THR A 165 -4.96 8.05 -2.30
N LEU A 166 -3.74 7.68 -2.67
CA LEU A 166 -3.42 6.37 -3.22
C LEU A 166 -2.17 5.82 -2.54
N ASN A 167 -2.12 4.51 -2.41
CA ASN A 167 -0.91 3.81 -1.98
C ASN A 167 -0.60 2.62 -2.89
N ASN A 168 0.67 2.25 -2.93
CA ASN A 168 1.13 1.07 -3.63
C ASN A 168 2.34 0.47 -2.92
N THR A 169 2.24 -0.81 -2.58
CA THR A 169 3.41 -1.59 -2.17
C THR A 169 4.23 -1.93 -3.40
N VAL A 170 5.35 -1.26 -3.57
CA VAL A 170 6.28 -1.55 -4.67
C VAL A 170 6.99 -2.87 -4.43
N LEU A 171 7.45 -3.08 -3.18
CA LEU A 171 8.22 -4.25 -2.80
C LEU A 171 8.05 -4.53 -1.29
N ALA A 172 7.64 -5.75 -0.98
CA ALA A 172 7.73 -6.35 0.36
C ALA A 172 8.91 -7.34 0.34
N SER A 173 9.93 -7.12 1.18
CA SER A 173 11.24 -7.77 1.08
C SER A 173 11.17 -9.30 1.02
N THR A 174 10.40 -9.90 1.92
CA THR A 174 10.31 -11.37 2.02
C THR A 174 9.59 -12.00 0.82
N ARG A 175 8.52 -11.39 0.34
CA ARG A 175 7.77 -11.88 -0.81
C ARG A 175 8.55 -11.70 -2.12
N ALA A 176 9.21 -10.57 -2.29
CA ALA A 176 10.10 -10.34 -3.43
C ALA A 176 11.27 -11.32 -3.44
N LEU A 177 11.84 -11.63 -2.27
CA LEU A 177 12.91 -12.62 -2.15
C LEU A 177 12.44 -14.03 -2.56
N ILE A 178 11.24 -14.45 -2.16
CA ILE A 178 10.66 -15.73 -2.62
C ILE A 178 10.57 -15.73 -4.15
N ALA A 179 9.97 -14.68 -4.74
CA ALA A 179 9.83 -14.59 -6.18
C ALA A 179 11.18 -14.65 -6.91
N LEU A 180 12.19 -13.95 -6.38
CA LEU A 180 13.54 -13.91 -6.97
C LEU A 180 14.27 -15.24 -6.89
N ILE A 181 14.15 -15.97 -5.76
CA ILE A 181 14.85 -17.25 -5.57
C ILE A 181 14.18 -18.37 -6.38
N GLU A 182 12.87 -18.33 -6.54
CA GLU A 182 12.09 -19.38 -7.20
C GLU A 182 12.10 -19.24 -8.73
N ASN A 183 12.40 -18.08 -9.31
CA ASN A 183 12.51 -17.84 -10.74
C ASN A 183 13.96 -17.69 -11.21
#